data_232d0af9e96d36247019f3749c2b9197
#
_entry.id   232d0af9e96d36247019f3749c2b9197
#
_cell.length_a   1.000
_cell.length_b   1.000
_cell.length_c   1.000
_cell.angle_alpha   90.00
_cell.angle_beta   90.00
_cell.angle_gamma   90.00
#
_symmetry.space_group_name_H-M   'P 1'
#
loop_
_entity.id
_entity.type
_entity.pdbx_description
1 polymer ?
#
loop_
_entity_poly.entity_id
_entity_poly.type
_entity_poly.pdbx_seq_one_letter_code
_entity_poly.pdbx_strand_id
1 'polypeptide(L)'
;MPADASVPADGSDAGGPRELAGLEGLADWVAPPTVVALILIRRGGYAVGLGRGAELISHKVGTRYVQSRTAAGGWSQHRFARRRDNQADALVVSVIDHARRVVLASCDGEDVRTPAGALVVGGDRSLVRDVLADPRLARLAKLPRRELFDLPDPKLVVLKQALRRGRAVRITLSEPEATPGAV
;
A
#
# COMPACT_ATOMS: atom_id res chain seq x y z
N MET A 1 -20.46 40.68 -0.24
CA MET A 1 -19.52 40.15 0.75
C MET A 1 -19.84 38.68 0.93
N PRO A 2 -19.19 37.73 0.25
CA PRO A 2 -19.32 36.31 0.56
C PRO A 2 -18.33 35.94 1.67
N ALA A 3 -18.83 35.18 2.63
CA ALA A 3 -18.13 34.72 3.79
C ALA A 3 -17.08 33.66 3.40
N ASP A 4 -15.90 33.90 3.88
CA ASP A 4 -14.71 33.03 3.86
C ASP A 4 -15.00 31.75 4.67
N ALA A 5 -15.10 30.64 3.98
CA ALA A 5 -15.16 29.32 4.60
C ALA A 5 -13.74 28.73 4.67
N SER A 6 -13.01 29.11 5.70
CA SER A 6 -11.75 28.51 6.07
C SER A 6 -11.97 27.04 6.41
N VAL A 7 -11.50 26.15 5.55
CA VAL A 7 -11.39 24.70 5.82
C VAL A 7 -10.16 24.49 6.71
N PRO A 8 -10.29 23.93 7.92
CA PRO A 8 -9.14 23.57 8.71
C PRO A 8 -8.46 22.33 8.09
N ALA A 9 -7.22 22.52 7.66
CA ALA A 9 -6.31 21.43 7.32
C ALA A 9 -5.76 20.85 8.62
N ASP A 10 -6.45 19.88 9.22
CA ASP A 10 -5.86 19.03 10.26
C ASP A 10 -5.82 17.59 9.74
N GLY A 11 -4.62 17.19 9.37
CA GLY A 11 -4.27 15.91 8.78
C GLY A 11 -3.92 14.85 9.82
N SER A 12 -4.76 14.58 10.79
CA SER A 12 -4.55 13.49 11.75
C SER A 12 -5.84 12.84 12.20
N ASP A 13 -6.52 12.14 11.26
CA ASP A 13 -7.50 11.15 11.67
C ASP A 13 -7.33 9.86 10.85
N ALA A 14 -6.64 8.90 11.46
CA ALA A 14 -6.51 7.55 10.96
C ALA A 14 -7.85 6.82 11.12
N GLY A 15 -8.74 6.97 10.11
CA GLY A 15 -9.60 5.89 9.67
C GLY A 15 -10.68 5.37 10.62
N GLY A 16 -11.28 6.16 11.49
CA GLY A 16 -12.55 5.81 12.14
C GLY A 16 -13.75 5.99 11.19
N PRO A 17 -14.89 5.33 11.47
CA PRO A 17 -16.12 5.56 10.71
C PRO A 17 -16.55 7.02 10.89
N ARG A 18 -16.76 7.71 9.78
CA ARG A 18 -17.34 9.07 9.76
C ARG A 18 -18.79 8.99 9.35
N GLU A 19 -19.65 9.59 10.12
CA GLU A 19 -21.05 9.79 9.76
C GLU A 19 -21.19 10.99 8.81
N LEU A 20 -21.87 10.76 7.69
CA LEU A 20 -22.26 11.81 6.76
C LEU A 20 -23.74 12.13 7.00
N ALA A 21 -24.06 13.38 7.20
CA ALA A 21 -25.44 13.86 7.38
C ALA A 21 -26.33 13.70 6.14
N GLY A 22 -25.76 13.24 5.02
CA GLY A 22 -26.46 13.00 3.75
C GLY A 22 -25.50 12.49 2.67
N LEU A 23 -26.04 12.20 1.49
CA LEU A 23 -25.24 11.74 0.33
C LEU A 23 -24.50 12.89 -0.38
N GLU A 24 -24.83 14.13 -0.05
CA GLU A 24 -24.15 15.31 -0.57
C GLU A 24 -22.71 15.34 -0.05
N GLY A 25 -21.75 15.47 -0.95
CA GLY A 25 -20.33 15.41 -0.60
C GLY A 25 -19.74 14.01 -0.41
N LEU A 26 -20.53 12.92 -0.48
CA LEU A 26 -20.03 11.55 -0.37
C LEU A 26 -18.95 11.26 -1.41
N ALA A 27 -19.14 11.74 -2.64
CA ALA A 27 -18.17 11.51 -3.73
C ALA A 27 -16.81 12.14 -3.42
N ASP A 28 -16.78 13.36 -2.87
CA ASP A 28 -15.56 14.06 -2.49
C ASP A 28 -14.92 13.42 -1.26
N TRP A 29 -15.74 13.02 -0.30
CA TRP A 29 -15.24 12.37 0.92
C TRP A 29 -14.62 10.98 0.65
N VAL A 30 -15.20 10.20 -0.26
CA VAL A 30 -14.66 8.87 -0.63
C VAL A 30 -13.58 8.94 -1.71
N ALA A 31 -13.28 10.12 -2.27
CA ALA A 31 -12.31 10.26 -3.34
C ALA A 31 -10.95 9.74 -2.91
N PRO A 32 -10.48 8.61 -3.47
CA PRO A 32 -9.18 8.08 -3.11
C PRO A 32 -8.08 8.99 -3.67
N PRO A 33 -6.89 9.02 -3.08
CA PRO A 33 -5.76 9.77 -3.61
C PRO A 33 -5.54 9.46 -5.09
N THR A 34 -5.31 10.51 -5.89
CA THR A 34 -5.11 10.38 -7.35
C THR A 34 -3.94 9.47 -7.66
N VAL A 35 -2.85 9.61 -6.90
CA VAL A 35 -1.63 8.82 -7.07
C VAL A 35 -1.40 7.93 -5.86
N VAL A 36 -1.19 6.63 -6.10
CA VAL A 36 -1.01 5.61 -5.07
C VAL A 36 0.27 4.83 -5.35
N ALA A 37 1.15 4.76 -4.34
CA ALA A 37 2.33 3.89 -4.36
C ALA A 37 1.94 2.46 -3.94
N LEU A 38 2.60 1.46 -4.54
CA LEU A 38 2.35 0.05 -4.22
C LEU A 38 3.68 -0.67 -3.98
N ILE A 39 3.74 -1.44 -2.89
CA ILE A 39 4.88 -2.31 -2.56
C ILE A 39 4.34 -3.66 -2.11
N LEU A 40 4.52 -4.67 -2.94
CA LEU A 40 4.18 -6.06 -2.63
C LEU A 40 5.47 -6.87 -2.57
N ILE A 41 5.71 -7.60 -1.47
CA ILE A 41 6.92 -8.39 -1.29
C ILE A 41 6.62 -9.70 -0.58
N ARG A 42 7.11 -10.80 -1.15
CA ARG A 42 7.14 -12.14 -0.55
C ARG A 42 8.49 -12.77 -0.79
N ARG A 43 8.82 -13.84 -0.08
CA ARG A 43 10.10 -14.56 -0.23
C ARG A 43 10.37 -15.06 -1.64
N GLY A 44 9.33 -15.22 -2.49
CA GLY A 44 9.46 -15.67 -3.88
C GLY A 44 9.52 -14.57 -4.92
N GLY A 45 9.28 -13.30 -4.53
CA GLY A 45 9.25 -12.20 -5.49
C GLY A 45 8.70 -10.90 -4.92
N TYR A 46 8.66 -9.89 -5.79
CA TYR A 46 8.14 -8.57 -5.45
C TYR A 46 7.45 -7.91 -6.64
N ALA A 47 6.60 -6.96 -6.33
CA ALA A 47 6.02 -6.05 -7.31
C ALA A 47 5.93 -4.65 -6.69
N VAL A 48 6.47 -3.67 -7.37
CA VAL A 48 6.46 -2.26 -6.98
C VAL A 48 5.81 -1.47 -8.08
N GLY A 49 4.99 -0.49 -7.76
CA GLY A 49 4.30 0.31 -8.77
C GLY A 49 3.84 1.66 -8.27
N LEU A 50 3.52 2.51 -9.23
CA LEU A 50 2.84 3.78 -9.04
C LEU A 50 1.57 3.75 -9.88
N GLY A 51 0.43 3.96 -9.24
CA GLY A 51 -0.88 4.03 -9.89
C GLY A 51 -1.40 5.44 -9.90
N ARG A 52 -2.05 5.83 -11.02
CA ARG A 52 -2.84 7.06 -11.13
C ARG A 52 -4.26 6.67 -11.51
N GLY A 53 -5.24 7.03 -10.69
CA GLY A 53 -6.57 6.51 -10.89
C GLY A 53 -6.58 4.97 -10.86
N ALA A 54 -7.17 4.35 -11.86
CA ALA A 54 -7.26 2.90 -12.00
C ALA A 54 -6.04 2.26 -12.71
N GLU A 55 -5.10 3.04 -13.21
CA GLU A 55 -4.01 2.58 -14.07
C GLU A 55 -2.66 2.57 -13.38
N LEU A 56 -1.82 1.59 -13.73
CA LEU A 56 -0.42 1.58 -13.34
C LEU A 56 0.38 2.40 -14.36
N ILE A 57 0.96 3.52 -13.91
CA ILE A 57 1.78 4.41 -14.75
C ILE A 57 3.26 4.01 -14.76
N SER A 58 3.73 3.38 -13.68
CA SER A 58 5.08 2.83 -13.61
C SER A 58 5.08 1.60 -12.73
N HIS A 59 5.85 0.57 -13.08
CA HIS A 59 5.95 -0.62 -12.25
C HIS A 59 7.22 -1.44 -12.52
N LYS A 60 7.59 -2.25 -11.55
CA LYS A 60 8.59 -3.30 -11.66
C LYS A 60 8.13 -4.55 -10.92
N VAL A 61 8.17 -5.68 -11.61
CA VAL A 61 7.92 -7.00 -11.02
C VAL A 61 9.19 -7.82 -11.15
N GLY A 62 9.52 -8.54 -10.12
CA GLY A 62 10.68 -9.45 -10.09
C GLY A 62 10.38 -10.70 -9.29
N THR A 63 10.87 -11.82 -9.78
CA THR A 63 10.90 -13.09 -9.06
C THR A 63 12.31 -13.32 -8.56
N ARG A 64 12.45 -13.79 -7.32
CA ARG A 64 13.71 -14.26 -6.78
C ARG A 64 13.44 -15.60 -6.13
N TYR A 65 14.09 -16.62 -6.65
CA TYR A 65 13.97 -17.95 -6.07
C TYR A 65 14.59 -17.93 -4.66
N VAL A 66 13.75 -18.06 -3.64
CA VAL A 66 14.20 -18.35 -2.29
C VAL A 66 13.92 -19.83 -2.06
N GLN A 67 14.97 -20.59 -1.87
CA GLN A 67 14.90 -22.03 -1.67
C GLN A 67 13.93 -22.36 -0.52
N SER A 68 12.88 -23.13 -0.83
CA SER A 68 11.88 -23.55 0.16
C SER A 68 12.51 -24.51 1.18
N ARG A 69 11.85 -24.68 2.32
CA ARG A 69 12.27 -25.56 3.41
C ARG A 69 12.38 -27.00 2.89
N THR A 70 13.58 -27.51 2.78
CA THR A 70 13.82 -28.96 2.70
C THR A 70 13.88 -29.49 4.14
N ALA A 71 13.07 -30.50 4.44
CA ALA A 71 13.05 -31.17 5.73
C ALA A 71 14.24 -32.16 5.80
N ALA A 72 15.43 -31.64 6.04
CA ALA A 72 16.61 -32.46 6.36
C ALA A 72 17.16 -31.97 7.70
N GLY A 73 17.13 -32.82 8.70
CA GLY A 73 17.64 -32.56 10.04
C GLY A 73 19.16 -32.57 10.10
N GLY A 74 19.72 -31.75 10.99
CA GLY A 74 21.15 -31.79 11.31
C GLY A 74 21.83 -30.42 11.19
N TRP A 75 23.14 -30.40 11.38
CA TRP A 75 24.09 -29.27 11.34
C TRP A 75 23.94 -28.34 10.13
N SER A 76 23.32 -28.79 9.06
CA SER A 76 23.02 -28.00 7.88
C SER A 76 21.92 -26.95 8.11
N GLN A 77 21.07 -27.07 9.13
CA GLN A 77 19.96 -26.14 9.37
C GLN A 77 20.44 -24.71 9.62
N HIS A 78 21.51 -24.51 10.38
CA HIS A 78 22.07 -23.18 10.64
C HIS A 78 22.63 -22.52 9.39
N ARG A 79 23.30 -23.28 8.51
CA ARG A 79 23.82 -22.77 7.24
C ARG A 79 22.67 -22.40 6.28
N PHE A 80 21.61 -23.20 6.25
CA PHE A 80 20.45 -22.93 5.42
C PHE A 80 19.60 -21.77 5.96
N ALA A 81 19.49 -21.60 7.28
CA ALA A 81 18.85 -20.44 7.88
C ALA A 81 19.58 -19.15 7.49
N ARG A 82 20.88 -19.08 7.71
CA ARG A 82 21.70 -17.92 7.36
C ARG A 82 21.66 -17.58 5.87
N ARG A 83 21.63 -18.59 4.99
CA ARG A 83 21.50 -18.37 3.54
C ARG A 83 20.13 -17.80 3.17
N ARG A 84 19.06 -18.25 3.83
CA ARG A 84 17.69 -17.70 3.63
C ARG A 84 17.59 -16.26 4.11
N ASP A 85 18.20 -15.92 5.24
CA ASP A 85 18.22 -14.58 5.80
C ASP A 85 18.97 -13.63 4.85
N ASN A 86 20.16 -14.00 4.39
CA ASN A 86 20.91 -13.22 3.40
C ASN A 86 20.15 -13.04 2.07
N GLN A 87 19.35 -14.02 1.65
CA GLN A 87 18.51 -13.90 0.45
C GLN A 87 17.33 -12.96 0.67
N ALA A 88 16.75 -12.96 1.87
CA ALA A 88 15.69 -12.03 2.25
C ALA A 88 16.21 -10.60 2.31
N ASP A 89 17.37 -10.37 2.91
CA ASP A 89 18.03 -9.07 2.98
C ASP A 89 18.33 -8.51 1.58
N ALA A 90 18.90 -9.35 0.71
CA ALA A 90 19.17 -8.96 -0.67
C ALA A 90 17.89 -8.67 -1.48
N LEU A 91 16.78 -9.33 -1.16
CA LEU A 91 15.47 -9.04 -1.74
C LEU A 91 14.94 -7.68 -1.25
N VAL A 92 15.02 -7.41 0.06
CA VAL A 92 14.63 -6.13 0.67
C VAL A 92 15.40 -4.98 0.03
N VAL A 93 16.73 -5.05 -0.08
CA VAL A 93 17.55 -4.04 -0.73
C VAL A 93 17.10 -3.81 -2.19
N SER A 94 16.86 -4.88 -2.94
CA SER A 94 16.39 -4.79 -4.32
C SER A 94 15.04 -4.08 -4.43
N VAL A 95 14.11 -4.38 -3.51
CA VAL A 95 12.78 -3.73 -3.49
C VAL A 95 12.88 -2.26 -3.15
N ILE A 96 13.73 -1.88 -2.20
CA ILE A 96 13.99 -0.48 -1.84
C ILE A 96 14.50 0.30 -3.07
N ASP A 97 15.48 -0.25 -3.79
CA ASP A 97 16.05 0.39 -4.97
C ASP A 97 15.02 0.52 -6.11
N HIS A 98 14.15 -0.47 -6.27
CA HIS A 98 13.06 -0.39 -7.25
C HIS A 98 11.97 0.59 -6.80
N ALA A 99 11.60 0.63 -5.52
CA ALA A 99 10.64 1.60 -5.00
C ALA A 99 11.13 3.04 -5.21
N ARG A 100 12.41 3.30 -4.99
CA ARG A 100 13.00 4.61 -5.28
C ARG A 100 12.87 4.97 -6.76
N ARG A 101 13.24 4.07 -7.67
CA ARG A 101 13.22 4.34 -9.11
C ARG A 101 11.81 4.42 -9.69
N VAL A 102 10.93 3.49 -9.29
CA VAL A 102 9.60 3.36 -9.89
C VAL A 102 8.61 4.33 -9.26
N VAL A 103 8.75 4.61 -7.95
CA VAL A 103 7.78 5.43 -7.24
C VAL A 103 8.31 6.85 -7.05
N LEU A 104 9.47 7.03 -6.43
CA LEU A 104 9.96 8.35 -6.08
C LEU A 104 10.46 9.11 -7.31
N ALA A 105 11.26 8.49 -8.17
CA ALA A 105 11.75 9.15 -9.38
C ALA A 105 10.63 9.47 -10.38
N SER A 106 9.58 8.64 -10.44
CA SER A 106 8.42 8.93 -11.29
C SER A 106 7.56 10.07 -10.73
N CYS A 107 7.63 10.35 -9.43
CA CYS A 107 6.96 11.52 -8.83
C CYS A 107 7.71 12.83 -9.07
N ASP A 108 9.01 12.77 -9.35
CA ASP A 108 9.87 13.93 -9.57
C ASP A 108 10.01 14.27 -11.07
N GLY A 109 9.46 13.45 -11.99
CA GLY A 109 9.47 13.68 -13.44
C GLY A 109 8.46 14.73 -13.91
N GLU A 110 8.69 15.31 -15.10
CA GLU A 110 7.84 16.37 -15.66
C GLU A 110 6.39 15.91 -15.89
N ASP A 111 6.17 14.64 -16.21
CA ASP A 111 4.83 14.08 -16.46
C ASP A 111 4.03 13.72 -15.21
N VAL A 112 4.66 13.60 -14.05
CA VAL A 112 4.00 13.20 -12.78
C VAL A 112 4.45 14.10 -11.63
N ARG A 113 4.01 15.34 -11.65
CA ARG A 113 4.28 16.31 -10.56
C ARG A 113 3.52 16.02 -9.27
N THR A 114 2.53 15.12 -9.30
CA THR A 114 1.73 14.80 -8.13
C THR A 114 2.38 13.68 -7.33
N PRO A 115 2.84 13.94 -6.10
CA PRO A 115 3.40 12.90 -5.24
C PRO A 115 2.33 11.85 -4.89
N ALA A 116 2.77 10.65 -4.53
CA ALA A 116 1.86 9.65 -4.02
C ALA A 116 1.18 10.16 -2.73
N GLY A 117 -0.14 10.12 -2.70
CA GLY A 117 -0.95 10.50 -1.54
C GLY A 117 -1.29 9.33 -0.62
N ALA A 118 -1.05 8.09 -1.06
CA ALA A 118 -1.25 6.89 -0.24
C ALA A 118 -0.29 5.77 -0.64
N LEU A 119 -0.13 4.80 0.25
CA LEU A 119 0.69 3.61 0.06
C LEU A 119 -0.15 2.34 0.24
N VAL A 120 -0.08 1.42 -0.71
CA VAL A 120 -0.61 0.06 -0.57
C VAL A 120 0.54 -0.90 -0.38
N VAL A 121 0.48 -1.70 0.67
CA VAL A 121 1.48 -2.73 0.96
C VAL A 121 0.84 -4.11 1.06
N GLY A 122 1.60 -5.15 0.74
CA GLY A 122 1.11 -6.52 0.86
C GLY A 122 2.21 -7.57 0.76
N GLY A 123 1.82 -8.82 1.05
CA GLY A 123 2.71 -9.96 1.03
C GLY A 123 3.19 -10.38 2.42
N ASP A 124 4.50 -10.42 2.66
CA ASP A 124 5.10 -10.85 3.92
C ASP A 124 5.27 -9.65 4.86
N ARG A 125 4.60 -9.67 6.03
CA ARG A 125 4.59 -8.54 6.99
C ARG A 125 5.99 -8.14 7.45
N SER A 126 6.85 -9.13 7.71
CA SER A 126 8.22 -8.85 8.14
C SER A 126 9.02 -8.14 7.05
N LEU A 127 8.95 -8.63 5.82
CA LEU A 127 9.66 -8.03 4.69
C LEU A 127 9.14 -6.63 4.35
N VAL A 128 7.82 -6.40 4.43
CA VAL A 128 7.22 -5.07 4.25
C VAL A 128 7.75 -4.09 5.31
N ARG A 129 7.78 -4.51 6.58
CA ARG A 129 8.32 -3.70 7.68
C ARG A 129 9.79 -3.35 7.43
N ASP A 130 10.60 -4.33 7.03
CA ASP A 130 12.03 -4.15 6.80
C ASP A 130 12.28 -3.20 5.60
N VAL A 131 11.48 -3.29 4.54
CA VAL A 131 11.51 -2.33 3.41
C VAL A 131 11.17 -0.92 3.87
N LEU A 132 10.11 -0.74 4.66
CA LEU A 132 9.64 0.57 5.10
C LEU A 132 10.50 1.20 6.21
N ALA A 133 11.31 0.40 6.89
CA ALA A 133 12.28 0.89 7.87
C ALA A 133 13.48 1.61 7.23
N ASP A 134 13.70 1.45 5.93
CA ASP A 134 14.82 2.08 5.23
C ASP A 134 14.62 3.60 5.13
N PRO A 135 15.59 4.42 5.59
CA PRO A 135 15.47 5.88 5.56
C PRO A 135 15.23 6.47 4.16
N ARG A 136 15.68 5.78 3.11
CA ARG A 136 15.48 6.20 1.72
C ARG A 136 14.00 6.18 1.30
N LEU A 137 13.15 5.44 2.01
CA LEU A 137 11.70 5.36 1.79
C LEU A 137 10.88 6.10 2.87
N ALA A 138 11.52 6.90 3.72
CA ALA A 138 10.85 7.60 4.83
C ALA A 138 9.63 8.43 4.39
N ARG A 139 9.66 9.01 3.18
CA ARG A 139 8.50 9.74 2.61
C ARG A 139 7.31 8.81 2.38
N LEU A 140 7.55 7.60 1.85
CA LEU A 140 6.49 6.61 1.60
C LEU A 140 5.97 6.00 2.91
N ALA A 141 6.85 5.77 3.88
CA ALA A 141 6.50 5.18 5.17
C ALA A 141 5.55 6.05 5.99
N LYS A 142 5.53 7.38 5.74
CA LYS A 142 4.65 8.36 6.41
C LYS A 142 3.27 8.50 5.74
N LEU A 143 3.08 7.95 4.55
CA LEU A 143 1.80 8.06 3.85
C LEU A 143 0.70 7.26 4.54
N PRO A 144 -0.56 7.69 4.43
CA PRO A 144 -1.72 6.86 4.75
C PRO A 144 -1.59 5.50 4.07
N ARG A 145 -1.74 4.42 4.84
CA ARG A 145 -1.36 3.09 4.38
C ARG A 145 -2.52 2.10 4.40
N ARG A 146 -2.69 1.36 3.30
CA ARG A 146 -3.58 0.21 3.24
C ARG A 146 -2.79 -1.10 3.14
N GLU A 147 -3.11 -2.06 3.99
CA GLU A 147 -2.42 -3.33 4.12
C GLU A 147 -3.27 -4.45 3.51
N LEU A 148 -2.71 -5.19 2.53
CA LEU A 148 -3.35 -6.28 1.81
C LEU A 148 -2.49 -7.54 1.90
N PHE A 149 -2.43 -8.17 3.07
CA PHE A 149 -1.57 -9.34 3.32
C PHE A 149 -2.17 -10.67 2.85
N ASP A 150 -3.40 -10.67 2.40
CA ASP A 150 -4.14 -11.80 1.83
C ASP A 150 -3.91 -11.99 0.32
N LEU A 151 -3.13 -11.12 -0.32
CA LEU A 151 -2.82 -11.22 -1.75
C LEU A 151 -1.90 -12.42 -2.04
N PRO A 152 -2.03 -13.07 -3.21
CA PRO A 152 -1.12 -14.11 -3.65
C PRO A 152 0.27 -13.55 -4.02
N ASP A 153 1.14 -14.40 -4.58
CA ASP A 153 2.50 -14.03 -4.95
C ASP A 153 2.55 -12.81 -5.87
N PRO A 154 3.50 -11.87 -5.64
CA PRO A 154 3.58 -10.61 -6.35
C PRO A 154 3.86 -10.81 -7.85
N LYS A 155 2.81 -10.64 -8.66
CA LYS A 155 2.85 -10.62 -10.13
C LYS A 155 2.19 -9.34 -10.62
N LEU A 156 2.33 -9.00 -11.90
CA LEU A 156 1.70 -7.81 -12.47
C LEU A 156 0.17 -7.80 -12.28
N VAL A 157 -0.48 -8.95 -12.48
CA VAL A 157 -1.93 -9.07 -12.27
C VAL A 157 -2.31 -8.80 -10.81
N VAL A 158 -1.50 -9.27 -9.86
CA VAL A 158 -1.71 -9.05 -8.42
C VAL A 158 -1.46 -7.58 -8.05
N LEU A 159 -0.46 -6.93 -8.67
CA LEU A 159 -0.21 -5.50 -8.48
C LEU A 159 -1.39 -4.65 -8.96
N LYS A 160 -1.97 -4.98 -10.13
CA LYS A 160 -3.20 -4.33 -10.63
C LYS A 160 -4.40 -4.58 -9.69
N GLN A 161 -4.53 -5.79 -9.16
CA GLN A 161 -5.56 -6.12 -8.16
C GLN A 161 -5.35 -5.31 -6.87
N ALA A 162 -4.11 -5.18 -6.39
CA ALA A 162 -3.75 -4.38 -5.22
C ALA A 162 -4.13 -2.91 -5.40
N LEU A 163 -3.87 -2.33 -6.59
CA LEU A 163 -4.27 -0.96 -6.90
C LEU A 163 -5.80 -0.79 -6.80
N ARG A 164 -6.57 -1.69 -7.42
CA ARG A 164 -8.03 -1.63 -7.34
C ARG A 164 -8.54 -1.77 -5.91
N ARG A 165 -8.04 -2.76 -5.15
CA ARG A 165 -8.44 -2.98 -3.75
C ARG A 165 -7.97 -1.87 -2.83
N GLY A 166 -6.79 -1.30 -3.10
CA GLY A 166 -6.24 -0.17 -2.37
C GLY A 166 -7.09 1.09 -2.47
N ARG A 167 -7.80 1.26 -3.57
CA ARG A 167 -8.69 2.39 -3.84
C ARG A 167 -10.16 2.11 -3.50
N ALA A 168 -10.51 0.87 -3.17
CA ALA A 168 -11.89 0.51 -2.86
C ALA A 168 -12.34 1.13 -1.53
N VAL A 169 -13.54 1.64 -1.48
CA VAL A 169 -14.21 2.16 -0.29
C VAL A 169 -15.19 1.10 0.22
N ARG A 170 -15.28 0.97 1.54
CA ARG A 170 -16.31 0.15 2.18
C ARG A 170 -17.39 1.09 2.71
N ILE A 171 -18.63 0.88 2.29
CA ILE A 171 -19.79 1.60 2.77
C ILE A 171 -20.63 0.58 3.56
N THR A 172 -20.99 0.92 4.78
CA THR A 172 -21.93 0.15 5.60
C THR A 172 -23.19 1.00 5.72
N LEU A 173 -24.33 0.44 5.33
CA LEU A 173 -25.64 1.08 5.51
C LEU A 173 -26.29 0.42 6.72
N SER A 174 -26.74 1.25 7.68
CA SER A 174 -27.59 0.83 8.77
C SER A 174 -28.99 1.39 8.53
N GLU A 175 -30.02 0.58 8.80
CA GLU A 175 -31.38 1.11 8.83
C GLU A 175 -31.50 2.11 9.99
N PRO A 176 -32.18 3.24 9.79
CA PRO A 176 -32.45 4.14 10.89
C PRO A 176 -33.30 3.41 11.94
N GLU A 177 -32.90 3.49 13.22
CA GLU A 177 -33.73 2.98 14.31
C GLU A 177 -35.11 3.58 14.18
N ALA A 178 -36.12 2.71 14.05
CA ALA A 178 -37.52 3.15 14.06
C ALA A 178 -37.77 3.87 15.40
N THR A 179 -37.99 5.17 15.34
CA THR A 179 -38.37 5.95 16.53
C THR A 179 -39.62 5.30 17.10
N PRO A 180 -39.62 4.73 18.33
CA PRO A 180 -40.83 4.16 18.92
C PRO A 180 -41.82 5.26 19.12
N GLY A 181 -42.97 5.08 18.48
CA GLY A 181 -44.16 5.89 18.34
C GLY A 181 -44.35 7.05 19.32
N ALA A 182 -44.51 8.22 18.74
CA ALA A 182 -45.31 9.25 19.37
C ALA A 182 -46.79 8.78 19.32
N VAL A 183 -47.33 8.40 20.45
CA VAL A 183 -48.75 8.22 20.69
C VAL A 183 -49.29 9.52 21.24
#